data_81c1d29411e404018afbcbc9beb5abf3
#
_entry.id   81c1d29411e404018afbcbc9beb5abf3
#
_cell.length_a   1.000
_cell.length_b   1.000
_cell.length_c   1.000
_cell.angle_alpha   90.00
_cell.angle_beta   90.00
_cell.angle_gamma   90.00
#
_symmetry.space_group_name_H-M   'P 1'
#
loop_
_entity.id
_entity.type
_entity.pdbx_description
1 polymer ?
#
loop_
_entity_poly.entity_id
_entity_poly.type
_entity_poly.pdbx_seq_one_letter_code
_entity_poly.pdbx_strand_id
1 'polypeptide(L)'
;GLYSMREEQIANYERAYAYVTQLDKNGISYLAYPNETPVFDYKNIKPVNKRIVAFLIKGDNIHIKGIEVIGVQVTIKGHTQSECFEVLGSNNTLENLKMHDGMAIGVYMLSGSHNLILNCDAYNNWDSVSEGAKGGNTDGFGAHLKKGSVNNIFRGCRAWFNSDDGYDLINNAEAVVLENCWAFYNGYSSDFVSRGDGNGFKIGGYAKGRKPYDDVVANYTPIPKNTVRFCLAVGNKQGGFYANHHLEGNYWHNNTAYKNRVNYDMLNCLALNPIDFGTDGPGWNHELVNNLGFAAKVRELENIDKSRCILKNNYFDLNTTVTSSDFVSLDETLLTAPRQADGSLPNTHFLKLTASSKLINAGTDIGFPFKEKAPDLGCFEFDGKH
;
A
#
# COMPACT_ATOMS: atom_id res chain seq x y z
N GLY A 1 -17.66 19.83 8.72
CA GLY A 1 -17.91 19.85 10.17
C GLY A 1 -17.07 18.80 10.90
N LEU A 2 -16.74 19.04 12.18
CA LEU A 2 -16.06 18.09 13.07
C LEU A 2 -17.09 17.33 13.92
N TYR A 3 -17.07 16.02 13.84
CA TYR A 3 -17.95 15.11 14.59
C TYR A 3 -17.11 14.31 15.60
N SER A 4 -17.14 14.74 16.89
CA SER A 4 -16.46 14.00 17.96
C SER A 4 -17.26 12.77 18.33
N MET A 5 -16.69 11.60 18.03
CA MET A 5 -17.32 10.30 18.30
C MET A 5 -17.16 9.93 19.77
N ARG A 6 -18.13 9.19 20.33
CA ARG A 6 -18.18 8.78 21.75
C ARG A 6 -18.43 7.29 21.87
N GLU A 7 -18.03 6.70 23.00
CA GLU A 7 -18.17 5.26 23.25
C GLU A 7 -19.63 4.77 23.20
N GLU A 8 -20.60 5.63 23.56
CA GLU A 8 -22.03 5.29 23.48
C GLU A 8 -22.51 5.08 22.04
N GLN A 9 -21.73 5.48 21.04
CA GLN A 9 -22.01 5.29 19.61
C GLN A 9 -21.45 3.98 19.07
N ILE A 10 -20.73 3.17 19.89
CA ILE A 10 -20.26 1.86 19.45
C ILE A 10 -21.48 0.96 19.17
N ALA A 11 -21.61 0.58 17.90
CA ALA A 11 -22.75 -0.21 17.44
C ALA A 11 -22.72 -1.67 17.95
N ASN A 12 -21.51 -2.25 18.06
CA ASN A 12 -21.36 -3.65 18.45
C ASN A 12 -19.98 -3.93 19.07
N TYR A 13 -19.95 -4.91 19.96
CA TYR A 13 -18.74 -5.52 20.49
C TYR A 13 -18.69 -6.99 20.09
N GLU A 14 -17.59 -7.41 19.49
CA GLU A 14 -17.38 -8.82 19.12
C GLU A 14 -15.95 -9.24 19.48
N ARG A 15 -15.81 -10.14 20.50
CA ARG A 15 -14.50 -10.59 21.00
C ARG A 15 -13.59 -9.40 21.36
N ALA A 16 -12.47 -9.25 20.62
CA ALA A 16 -11.51 -8.17 20.78
C ALA A 16 -11.90 -6.87 20.06
N TYR A 17 -12.99 -6.85 19.29
CA TYR A 17 -13.39 -5.73 18.45
C TYR A 17 -14.42 -4.82 19.12
N ALA A 18 -14.33 -3.52 18.84
CA ALA A 18 -15.36 -2.52 19.04
C ALA A 18 -15.66 -1.87 17.68
N TYR A 19 -16.79 -2.21 17.10
CA TYR A 19 -17.26 -1.67 15.83
C TYR A 19 -18.12 -0.43 16.10
N VAL A 20 -17.64 0.73 15.65
CA VAL A 20 -18.35 1.99 15.93
C VAL A 20 -19.50 2.22 14.97
N THR A 21 -19.23 2.13 13.68
CA THR A 21 -20.27 2.27 12.64
C THR A 21 -20.29 1.01 11.76
N GLN A 22 -21.46 0.39 11.63
CA GLN A 22 -21.64 -0.76 10.73
C GLN A 22 -22.51 -0.38 9.54
N LEU A 23 -21.97 -0.61 8.33
CA LEU A 23 -22.63 -0.37 7.06
C LEU A 23 -22.97 -1.73 6.44
N ASP A 24 -24.16 -2.24 6.74
CA ASP A 24 -24.64 -3.58 6.39
C ASP A 24 -25.73 -3.60 5.30
N LYS A 25 -26.21 -2.43 4.87
CA LYS A 25 -27.20 -2.29 3.80
C LYS A 25 -26.54 -2.08 2.45
N ASN A 26 -27.02 -2.79 1.43
CA ASN A 26 -26.50 -2.71 0.08
C ASN A 26 -26.95 -1.44 -0.66
N GLY A 27 -26.13 -0.96 -1.60
CA GLY A 27 -26.51 0.10 -2.54
C GLY A 27 -26.63 1.50 -1.94
N ILE A 28 -25.98 1.76 -0.81
CA ILE A 28 -26.01 3.08 -0.14
C ILE A 28 -24.78 3.91 -0.49
N SER A 29 -25.00 5.19 -0.80
CA SER A 29 -23.91 6.16 -0.96
C SER A 29 -23.84 7.11 0.26
N TYR A 30 -22.65 7.22 0.83
CA TYR A 30 -22.31 8.11 1.94
C TYR A 30 -21.33 9.17 1.43
N LEU A 31 -21.83 10.33 1.03
CA LEU A 31 -21.07 11.33 0.33
C LEU A 31 -20.95 12.60 1.17
N ALA A 32 -19.76 13.18 1.24
CA ALA A 32 -19.63 14.55 1.72
C ALA A 32 -20.44 15.51 0.83
N TYR A 33 -21.05 16.50 1.45
CA TYR A 33 -21.73 17.55 0.67
C TYR A 33 -20.68 18.35 -0.15
N PRO A 34 -21.01 18.82 -1.36
CA PRO A 34 -20.06 19.56 -2.18
C PRO A 34 -19.38 20.71 -1.42
N ASN A 35 -18.06 20.77 -1.52
CA ASN A 35 -17.18 21.73 -0.81
C ASN A 35 -17.11 21.56 0.72
N GLU A 36 -17.60 20.44 1.27
CA GLU A 36 -17.43 20.11 2.68
C GLU A 36 -16.45 18.95 2.88
N THR A 37 -15.80 18.96 4.02
CA THR A 37 -14.98 17.82 4.50
C THR A 37 -15.46 17.44 5.90
N PRO A 38 -16.38 16.48 6.03
CA PRO A 38 -16.80 15.97 7.32
C PRO A 38 -15.65 15.18 7.95
N VAL A 39 -15.26 15.57 9.16
CA VAL A 39 -14.19 14.96 9.95
C VAL A 39 -14.80 14.19 11.11
N PHE A 40 -14.53 12.89 11.17
CA PHE A 40 -14.95 12.01 12.28
C PHE A 40 -13.76 11.76 13.21
N ASP A 41 -13.80 12.29 14.42
CA ASP A 41 -12.74 12.20 15.41
C ASP A 41 -13.04 11.12 16.46
N TYR A 42 -12.24 10.06 16.44
CA TYR A 42 -12.37 8.88 17.30
C TYR A 42 -11.48 8.90 18.54
N LYS A 43 -10.77 10.00 18.82
CA LYS A 43 -9.80 10.06 19.95
C LYS A 43 -10.39 9.72 21.31
N ASN A 44 -11.71 9.88 21.51
CA ASN A 44 -12.40 9.62 22.74
C ASN A 44 -12.99 8.20 22.83
N ILE A 45 -12.85 7.37 21.81
CA ILE A 45 -13.30 5.98 21.82
C ILE A 45 -12.16 5.08 22.29
N LYS A 46 -12.20 4.70 23.57
CA LYS A 46 -11.13 3.92 24.24
C LYS A 46 -11.69 2.79 25.13
N PRO A 47 -12.60 1.94 24.62
CA PRO A 47 -13.12 0.83 25.40
C PRO A 47 -11.97 -0.10 25.82
N VAL A 48 -12.02 -0.60 27.05
CA VAL A 48 -10.92 -1.38 27.62
C VAL A 48 -10.66 -2.66 26.84
N ASN A 49 -9.40 -2.89 26.52
CA ASN A 49 -8.91 -4.12 25.86
C ASN A 49 -9.63 -4.44 24.55
N LYS A 50 -9.73 -3.43 23.68
CA LYS A 50 -10.35 -3.55 22.35
C LYS A 50 -9.46 -2.98 21.25
N ARG A 51 -9.57 -3.55 20.04
CA ARG A 51 -9.25 -2.92 18.76
C ARG A 51 -10.50 -2.20 18.26
N ILE A 52 -10.32 -1.03 17.70
CA ILE A 52 -11.43 -0.18 17.23
C ILE A 52 -11.51 -0.23 15.71
N VAL A 53 -12.71 -0.49 15.20
CA VAL A 53 -13.04 -0.35 13.78
C VAL A 53 -14.00 0.81 13.65
N ALA A 54 -13.54 1.90 13.00
CA ALA A 54 -14.37 3.11 12.88
C ALA A 54 -15.56 2.86 11.95
N PHE A 55 -15.33 2.26 10.79
CA PHE A 55 -16.36 1.87 9.82
C PHE A 55 -16.17 0.41 9.39
N LEU A 56 -17.12 -0.45 9.73
CA LEU A 56 -17.21 -1.83 9.25
C LEU A 56 -18.17 -1.89 8.05
N ILE A 57 -17.67 -2.25 6.88
CA ILE A 57 -18.42 -2.31 5.62
C ILE A 57 -18.74 -3.76 5.30
N LYS A 58 -19.96 -4.19 5.65
CA LYS A 58 -20.50 -5.53 5.36
C LYS A 58 -21.37 -5.59 4.10
N GLY A 59 -22.00 -4.46 3.78
CA GLY A 59 -22.88 -4.37 2.61
C GLY A 59 -22.12 -4.32 1.30
N ASP A 60 -22.83 -4.62 0.23
CA ASP A 60 -22.34 -4.56 -1.14
C ASP A 60 -22.80 -3.28 -1.86
N ASN A 61 -22.07 -2.88 -2.89
CA ASN A 61 -22.39 -1.70 -3.70
C ASN A 61 -22.50 -0.40 -2.88
N ILE A 62 -21.64 -0.25 -1.89
CA ILE A 62 -21.54 0.95 -1.05
C ILE A 62 -20.52 1.91 -1.68
N HIS A 63 -20.86 3.19 -1.75
CA HIS A 63 -19.95 4.25 -2.15
C HIS A 63 -19.73 5.22 -0.98
N ILE A 64 -18.51 5.34 -0.50
CA ILE A 64 -18.13 6.31 0.55
C ILE A 64 -17.15 7.32 -0.08
N LYS A 65 -17.47 8.63 0.02
CA LYS A 65 -16.65 9.66 -0.62
C LYS A 65 -16.47 10.91 0.23
N GLY A 66 -15.23 11.41 0.29
CA GLY A 66 -14.90 12.73 0.81
C GLY A 66 -14.94 12.84 2.33
N ILE A 67 -14.81 11.74 3.06
CA ILE A 67 -14.82 11.67 4.51
C ILE A 67 -13.39 11.65 5.05
N GLU A 68 -13.19 12.32 6.21
CA GLU A 68 -11.94 12.31 6.96
C GLU A 68 -12.16 11.59 8.30
N VAL A 69 -11.28 10.63 8.63
CA VAL A 69 -11.31 9.84 9.88
C VAL A 69 -10.00 10.08 10.61
N ILE A 70 -10.09 10.55 11.85
CA ILE A 70 -8.91 10.87 12.67
C ILE A 70 -8.98 10.22 14.03
N GLY A 71 -7.83 10.01 14.64
CA GLY A 71 -7.70 9.70 16.06
C GLY A 71 -8.19 8.32 16.48
N VAL A 72 -8.35 7.35 15.56
CA VAL A 72 -8.75 5.98 15.92
C VAL A 72 -7.73 5.36 16.87
N GLN A 73 -8.19 4.76 17.95
CA GLN A 73 -7.37 4.31 19.08
C GLN A 73 -7.13 2.79 19.07
N VAL A 74 -6.14 2.36 19.86
CA VAL A 74 -5.89 0.96 20.26
C VAL A 74 -5.85 0.92 21.79
N THR A 75 -6.45 -0.09 22.41
CA THR A 75 -6.39 -0.28 23.87
C THR A 75 -5.87 -1.66 24.28
N ILE A 76 -5.60 -2.55 23.33
CA ILE A 76 -4.94 -3.85 23.56
C ILE A 76 -3.45 -3.64 23.62
N LYS A 77 -2.77 -4.20 24.64
CA LYS A 77 -1.32 -4.13 24.80
C LYS A 77 -0.56 -5.20 24.02
N GLY A 78 -1.19 -6.33 23.70
CA GLY A 78 -0.62 -7.38 22.87
C GLY A 78 -0.76 -7.08 21.38
N HIS A 79 -0.35 -8.01 20.54
CA HIS A 79 -0.46 -7.89 19.08
C HIS A 79 -1.90 -7.61 18.64
N THR A 80 -2.11 -6.52 17.92
CA THR A 80 -3.45 -6.08 17.48
C THR A 80 -3.35 -5.07 16.34
N GLN A 81 -4.46 -4.85 15.67
CA GLN A 81 -4.62 -3.83 14.62
C GLN A 81 -6.00 -3.19 14.77
N SER A 82 -6.09 -1.89 14.85
CA SER A 82 -7.34 -1.13 14.68
C SER A 82 -7.44 -0.62 13.25
N GLU A 83 -8.65 -0.35 12.77
CA GLU A 83 -8.89 0.01 11.38
C GLU A 83 -9.82 1.25 11.27
N CYS A 84 -9.50 2.16 10.36
CA CYS A 84 -10.44 3.24 10.01
C CYS A 84 -11.61 2.69 9.18
N PHE A 85 -11.30 1.86 8.18
CA PHE A 85 -12.30 1.18 7.34
C PHE A 85 -11.92 -0.30 7.20
N GLU A 86 -12.77 -1.19 7.69
CA GLU A 86 -12.68 -2.63 7.45
C GLU A 86 -13.72 -3.05 6.39
N VAL A 87 -13.26 -3.72 5.32
CA VAL A 87 -14.11 -4.08 4.17
C VAL A 87 -14.32 -5.59 4.12
N LEU A 88 -15.58 -6.02 4.17
CA LEU A 88 -16.03 -7.40 4.06
C LEU A 88 -16.95 -7.63 2.87
N GLY A 89 -17.67 -6.62 2.40
CA GLY A 89 -18.61 -6.69 1.27
C GLY A 89 -17.93 -6.52 -0.08
N SER A 90 -18.73 -6.63 -1.15
CA SER A 90 -18.29 -6.60 -2.55
C SER A 90 -18.78 -5.36 -3.31
N ASN A 91 -18.12 -5.04 -4.41
CA ASN A 91 -18.46 -3.92 -5.31
C ASN A 91 -18.52 -2.56 -4.61
N ASN A 92 -17.72 -2.38 -3.56
CA ASN A 92 -17.69 -1.13 -2.81
C ASN A 92 -16.64 -0.18 -3.39
N THR A 93 -16.93 1.12 -3.35
CA THR A 93 -15.98 2.18 -3.73
C THR A 93 -15.74 3.09 -2.53
N LEU A 94 -14.49 3.17 -2.10
CA LEU A 94 -14.01 4.11 -1.08
C LEU A 94 -13.18 5.17 -1.81
N GLU A 95 -13.68 6.40 -1.88
CA GLU A 95 -13.13 7.45 -2.75
C GLU A 95 -12.80 8.73 -1.99
N ASN A 96 -11.62 9.29 -2.22
CA ASN A 96 -11.17 10.57 -1.66
C ASN A 96 -11.31 10.63 -0.12
N LEU A 97 -10.96 9.53 0.57
CA LEU A 97 -10.95 9.45 2.02
C LEU A 97 -9.59 9.88 2.57
N LYS A 98 -9.59 10.43 3.80
CA LYS A 98 -8.37 10.68 4.56
C LYS A 98 -8.46 9.96 5.90
N MET A 99 -7.40 9.22 6.26
CA MET A 99 -7.29 8.48 7.51
C MET A 99 -5.95 8.83 8.16
N HIS A 100 -5.98 9.56 9.28
CA HIS A 100 -4.71 10.05 9.85
C HIS A 100 -4.75 10.39 11.34
N ASP A 101 -3.57 10.66 11.88
CA ASP A 101 -3.35 11.07 13.28
C ASP A 101 -4.00 10.11 14.29
N GLY A 102 -3.94 8.81 13.99
CA GLY A 102 -4.51 7.74 14.79
C GLY A 102 -3.54 6.59 15.04
N MET A 103 -4.08 5.48 15.53
CA MET A 103 -3.38 4.24 15.82
C MET A 103 -3.88 3.08 14.95
N ALA A 104 -4.44 3.37 13.78
CA ALA A 104 -5.18 2.41 12.96
C ALA A 104 -4.66 2.35 11.52
N ILE A 105 -4.85 1.18 10.90
CA ILE A 105 -4.73 1.02 9.45
C ILE A 105 -5.81 1.87 8.77
N GLY A 106 -5.46 2.57 7.69
CA GLY A 106 -6.42 3.40 6.98
C GLY A 106 -7.57 2.59 6.37
N VAL A 107 -7.30 1.69 5.46
CA VAL A 107 -8.28 0.75 4.88
C VAL A 107 -7.73 -0.66 4.96
N TYR A 108 -8.55 -1.59 5.43
CA TYR A 108 -8.21 -2.99 5.59
C TYR A 108 -9.25 -3.89 4.94
N MET A 109 -8.89 -4.58 3.85
CA MET A 109 -9.78 -5.49 3.14
C MET A 109 -9.56 -6.93 3.60
N LEU A 110 -10.61 -7.59 4.09
CA LEU A 110 -10.57 -8.98 4.56
C LEU A 110 -11.35 -9.95 3.67
N SER A 111 -12.35 -9.45 2.96
CA SER A 111 -13.17 -10.26 2.04
C SER A 111 -13.92 -9.37 1.05
N GLY A 112 -14.72 -10.00 0.19
CA GLY A 112 -15.47 -9.33 -0.86
C GLY A 112 -14.64 -9.14 -2.13
N SER A 113 -15.33 -8.98 -3.24
CA SER A 113 -14.75 -8.88 -4.57
C SER A 113 -15.09 -7.54 -5.23
N HIS A 114 -14.25 -7.13 -6.20
CA HIS A 114 -14.50 -5.93 -7.00
C HIS A 114 -14.58 -4.62 -6.18
N ASN A 115 -13.86 -4.55 -5.06
CA ASN A 115 -13.76 -3.32 -4.29
C ASN A 115 -12.69 -2.40 -4.89
N LEU A 116 -12.98 -1.11 -4.93
CA LEU A 116 -12.09 -0.06 -5.41
C LEU A 116 -11.80 0.94 -4.29
N ILE A 117 -10.53 1.01 -3.88
CA ILE A 117 -10.04 2.06 -2.99
C ILE A 117 -9.37 3.12 -3.88
N LEU A 118 -10.03 4.27 -4.02
CA LEU A 118 -9.69 5.27 -5.04
C LEU A 118 -9.28 6.60 -4.42
N ASN A 119 -8.10 7.08 -4.76
CA ASN A 119 -7.64 8.43 -4.41
C ASN A 119 -7.69 8.74 -2.89
N CYS A 120 -7.40 7.75 -2.04
CA CYS A 120 -7.41 7.90 -0.59
C CYS A 120 -6.01 8.23 -0.05
N ASP A 121 -5.97 8.92 1.09
CA ASP A 121 -4.75 9.27 1.82
C ASP A 121 -4.77 8.63 3.22
N ALA A 122 -3.72 7.86 3.57
CA ALA A 122 -3.51 7.32 4.91
C ALA A 122 -2.14 7.76 5.42
N TYR A 123 -2.11 8.56 6.51
CA TYR A 123 -0.85 9.15 6.94
C TYR A 123 -0.78 9.44 8.44
N ASN A 124 0.45 9.53 8.93
CA ASN A 124 0.76 9.91 10.32
C ASN A 124 0.03 9.04 11.36
N ASN A 125 -0.09 7.73 11.07
CA ASN A 125 -0.71 6.76 11.98
C ASN A 125 0.37 5.96 12.73
N TRP A 126 0.22 5.87 14.04
CA TRP A 126 1.15 5.16 14.91
C TRP A 126 0.43 4.56 16.12
N ASP A 127 0.42 3.24 16.21
CA ASP A 127 0.02 2.54 17.42
C ASP A 127 1.10 2.68 18.51
N SER A 128 0.83 3.55 19.47
CA SER A 128 1.70 3.83 20.61
C SER A 128 1.38 2.98 21.85
N VAL A 129 0.52 1.96 21.73
CA VAL A 129 -0.01 1.18 22.87
C VAL A 129 0.38 -0.29 22.77
N SER A 130 0.14 -0.93 21.64
CA SER A 130 0.40 -2.36 21.51
C SER A 130 1.89 -2.68 21.35
N GLU A 131 2.28 -3.89 21.74
CA GLU A 131 3.63 -4.44 21.56
C GLU A 131 4.79 -3.51 21.97
N GLY A 132 4.57 -2.70 23.02
CA GLY A 132 5.57 -1.77 23.53
C GLY A 132 5.78 -0.54 22.64
N ALA A 133 4.74 -0.11 21.95
CA ALA A 133 4.73 1.11 21.13
C ALA A 133 5.69 1.08 19.93
N LYS A 134 6.06 -0.10 19.45
CA LYS A 134 6.97 -0.24 18.29
C LYS A 134 6.31 0.21 16.97
N GLY A 135 4.97 0.17 16.92
CA GLY A 135 4.20 0.61 15.75
C GLY A 135 4.24 -0.36 14.56
N GLY A 136 4.60 -1.62 14.77
CA GLY A 136 4.74 -2.63 13.73
C GLY A 136 3.42 -3.30 13.30
N ASN A 137 2.29 -2.59 13.38
CA ASN A 137 0.97 -3.09 13.00
C ASN A 137 0.09 -1.96 12.44
N THR A 138 0.65 -0.85 12.03
CA THR A 138 -0.13 0.32 11.60
C THR A 138 0.33 0.75 10.21
N ASP A 139 -0.30 0.13 9.22
CA ASP A 139 -0.06 0.38 7.81
C ASP A 139 -0.95 1.52 7.29
N GLY A 140 -0.60 2.06 6.13
CA GLY A 140 -1.52 2.94 5.41
C GLY A 140 -2.73 2.17 4.88
N PHE A 141 -2.48 1.09 4.16
CA PHE A 141 -3.47 0.24 3.52
C PHE A 141 -3.09 -1.23 3.63
N GLY A 142 -4.07 -2.09 3.89
CA GLY A 142 -3.86 -3.53 3.98
C GLY A 142 -4.92 -4.35 3.25
N ALA A 143 -4.52 -5.54 2.82
CA ALA A 143 -5.45 -6.54 2.31
C ALA A 143 -4.99 -7.94 2.72
N HIS A 144 -5.84 -8.64 3.48
CA HIS A 144 -5.67 -10.02 3.89
C HIS A 144 -6.87 -10.86 3.41
N LEU A 145 -7.06 -10.87 2.10
CA LEU A 145 -8.25 -11.39 1.45
C LEU A 145 -8.39 -12.90 1.60
N LYS A 146 -9.59 -13.34 1.92
CA LYS A 146 -9.97 -14.75 1.89
C LYS A 146 -10.10 -15.25 0.44
N LYS A 147 -9.94 -16.54 0.24
CA LYS A 147 -10.14 -17.20 -1.05
C LYS A 147 -11.52 -16.87 -1.65
N GLY A 148 -11.56 -16.57 -2.94
CA GLY A 148 -12.75 -16.12 -3.66
C GLY A 148 -12.98 -14.59 -3.65
N SER A 149 -12.16 -13.82 -2.95
CA SER A 149 -12.27 -12.35 -2.86
C SER A 149 -11.47 -11.65 -3.97
N VAL A 150 -11.94 -11.76 -5.20
CA VAL A 150 -11.18 -11.41 -6.41
C VAL A 150 -11.38 -9.95 -6.87
N ASN A 151 -10.48 -9.46 -7.73
CA ASN A 151 -10.57 -8.17 -8.44
C ASN A 151 -10.64 -6.94 -7.51
N ASN A 152 -9.90 -6.95 -6.42
CA ASN A 152 -9.78 -5.81 -5.52
C ASN A 152 -8.61 -4.90 -5.96
N ILE A 153 -8.81 -3.59 -5.92
CA ILE A 153 -7.88 -2.60 -6.48
C ILE A 153 -7.67 -1.43 -5.51
N PHE A 154 -6.41 -1.08 -5.27
CA PHE A 154 -6.02 0.24 -4.77
C PHE A 154 -5.53 1.09 -5.94
N ARG A 155 -6.12 2.27 -6.15
CA ARG A 155 -5.75 3.18 -7.24
C ARG A 155 -5.64 4.61 -6.77
N GLY A 156 -4.53 5.27 -7.13
CA GLY A 156 -4.32 6.69 -6.84
C GLY A 156 -4.18 7.03 -5.36
N CYS A 157 -3.93 6.04 -4.50
CA CYS A 157 -3.83 6.23 -3.05
C CYS A 157 -2.43 6.65 -2.64
N ARG A 158 -2.32 7.36 -1.49
CA ARG A 158 -1.04 7.74 -0.89
C ARG A 158 -0.96 7.28 0.57
N ALA A 159 0.21 6.70 0.94
CA ALA A 159 0.52 6.28 2.30
C ALA A 159 1.84 6.90 2.75
N TRP A 160 1.85 7.68 3.84
CA TRP A 160 3.09 8.28 4.33
C TRP A 160 3.11 8.50 5.84
N PHE A 161 4.31 8.42 6.43
CA PHE A 161 4.51 8.52 7.87
C PHE A 161 3.62 7.58 8.68
N ASN A 162 3.19 6.45 8.11
CA ASN A 162 2.62 5.39 8.92
C ASN A 162 3.75 4.64 9.61
N SER A 163 3.50 4.19 10.83
CA SER A 163 4.56 3.62 11.65
C SER A 163 5.08 2.28 11.14
N ASP A 164 4.27 1.53 10.42
CA ASP A 164 4.68 0.31 9.72
C ASP A 164 4.73 0.53 8.22
N ASP A 165 4.09 -0.26 7.41
CA ASP A 165 4.21 -0.23 5.96
C ASP A 165 3.23 0.75 5.29
N GLY A 166 3.53 1.18 4.08
CA GLY A 166 2.58 1.95 3.27
C GLY A 166 1.41 1.08 2.81
N TYR A 167 1.73 -0.08 2.26
CA TYR A 167 0.79 -1.10 1.80
C TYR A 167 1.27 -2.47 2.27
N ASP A 168 0.40 -3.24 2.95
CA ASP A 168 0.68 -4.61 3.38
C ASP A 168 -0.33 -5.61 2.80
N LEU A 169 0.18 -6.56 2.01
CA LEU A 169 -0.59 -7.66 1.41
C LEU A 169 -0.20 -9.03 1.98
N ILE A 170 0.27 -9.08 3.21
CA ILE A 170 0.59 -10.37 3.86
C ILE A 170 -0.68 -11.23 4.01
N ASN A 171 -0.54 -12.54 3.87
CA ASN A 171 -1.65 -13.49 4.04
C ASN A 171 -2.83 -13.28 3.07
N ASN A 172 -2.58 -12.85 1.86
CA ASN A 172 -3.59 -12.77 0.81
C ASN A 172 -3.79 -14.13 0.13
N ALA A 173 -5.04 -14.55 0.00
CA ALA A 173 -5.40 -15.74 -0.77
C ALA A 173 -5.78 -15.42 -2.23
N GLU A 174 -5.93 -14.14 -2.57
CA GLU A 174 -6.31 -13.67 -3.91
C GLU A 174 -5.44 -12.49 -4.34
N ALA A 175 -5.21 -12.36 -5.64
CA ALA A 175 -4.39 -11.30 -6.19
C ALA A 175 -5.05 -9.91 -6.04
N VAL A 176 -4.23 -8.92 -5.68
CA VAL A 176 -4.61 -7.51 -5.57
C VAL A 176 -3.82 -6.69 -6.59
N VAL A 177 -4.47 -5.66 -7.13
CA VAL A 177 -3.82 -4.67 -7.99
C VAL A 177 -3.58 -3.37 -7.22
N LEU A 178 -2.33 -2.91 -7.21
CA LEU A 178 -1.96 -1.57 -6.76
C LEU A 178 -1.53 -0.77 -7.99
N GLU A 179 -2.22 0.33 -8.27
CA GLU A 179 -2.03 1.12 -9.49
C GLU A 179 -1.98 2.61 -9.19
N ASN A 180 -0.97 3.29 -9.72
CA ASN A 180 -0.78 4.73 -9.49
C ASN A 180 -0.79 5.10 -7.99
N CYS A 181 -0.22 4.26 -7.13
CA CYS A 181 -0.17 4.49 -5.68
C CYS A 181 1.20 5.03 -5.25
N TRP A 182 1.22 5.89 -4.23
CA TRP A 182 2.45 6.43 -3.66
C TRP A 182 2.64 5.97 -2.23
N ALA A 183 3.87 5.59 -1.87
CA ALA A 183 4.26 5.22 -0.51
C ALA A 183 5.57 5.94 -0.15
N PHE A 184 5.55 6.81 0.85
CA PHE A 184 6.76 7.57 1.18
C PHE A 184 6.91 7.79 2.68
N TYR A 185 8.15 7.70 3.17
CA TYR A 185 8.55 7.90 4.57
C TYR A 185 7.83 7.00 5.58
N ASN A 186 7.26 5.84 5.15
CA ASN A 186 6.69 4.89 6.11
C ASN A 186 7.81 4.26 6.95
N GLY A 187 7.47 3.87 8.19
CA GLY A 187 8.42 3.46 9.22
C GLY A 187 9.04 4.62 10.00
N TYR A 188 8.59 5.85 9.74
CA TYR A 188 9.00 7.05 10.46
C TYR A 188 7.79 7.86 10.93
N SER A 189 7.98 8.65 12.01
CA SER A 189 7.08 9.76 12.31
C SER A 189 7.36 10.95 11.38
N SER A 190 6.50 11.97 11.41
CA SER A 190 6.72 13.24 10.69
C SER A 190 8.02 13.95 11.06
N ASP A 191 8.58 13.68 12.26
CA ASP A 191 9.88 14.17 12.72
C ASP A 191 11.03 13.20 12.38
N PHE A 192 10.79 12.22 11.51
CA PHE A 192 11.74 11.18 11.11
C PHE A 192 12.27 10.31 12.26
N VAL A 193 11.51 10.17 13.34
CA VAL A 193 11.81 9.18 14.38
C VAL A 193 11.43 7.78 13.86
N SER A 194 12.39 6.84 13.93
CA SER A 194 12.19 5.44 13.49
C SER A 194 11.11 4.75 14.32
N ARG A 195 10.22 4.02 13.65
CA ARG A 195 9.08 3.26 14.21
C ARG A 195 9.15 1.80 13.78
N GLY A 196 8.05 1.20 13.28
CA GLY A 196 7.94 -0.18 12.82
C GLY A 196 8.84 -0.53 11.63
N ASP A 197 8.43 -1.47 10.78
CA ASP A 197 9.28 -1.95 9.68
C ASP A 197 9.48 -0.89 8.60
N GLY A 198 8.41 -0.36 8.03
CA GLY A 198 8.45 0.79 7.14
C GLY A 198 8.85 0.47 5.71
N ASN A 199 8.21 -0.54 5.10
CA ASN A 199 8.28 -0.71 3.65
C ASN A 199 7.28 0.21 2.95
N GLY A 200 7.55 0.55 1.69
CA GLY A 200 6.57 1.25 0.87
C GLY A 200 5.44 0.31 0.45
N PHE A 201 5.78 -0.72 -0.29
CA PHE A 201 4.89 -1.75 -0.80
C PHE A 201 5.40 -3.12 -0.37
N LYS A 202 4.78 -3.72 0.65
CA LYS A 202 5.06 -5.06 1.16
C LYS A 202 4.04 -6.04 0.56
N ILE A 203 4.47 -6.80 -0.44
CA ILE A 203 3.57 -7.50 -1.36
C ILE A 203 3.70 -9.00 -1.23
N GLY A 204 2.87 -9.58 -0.36
CA GLY A 204 2.80 -11.03 -0.16
C GLY A 204 3.35 -11.51 1.17
N GLY A 205 3.76 -12.79 1.22
CA GLY A 205 4.19 -13.49 2.42
C GLY A 205 3.04 -14.14 3.21
N TYR A 206 3.38 -15.16 3.98
CA TYR A 206 2.41 -15.96 4.75
C TYR A 206 2.87 -16.17 6.19
N ALA A 207 3.29 -15.08 6.84
CA ALA A 207 3.75 -15.10 8.23
C ALA A 207 4.84 -16.18 8.46
N LYS A 208 5.95 -16.07 7.72
CA LYS A 208 7.11 -16.95 7.74
C LYS A 208 7.39 -17.52 9.14
N GLY A 209 7.41 -18.86 9.25
CA GLY A 209 7.68 -19.57 10.50
C GLY A 209 6.58 -19.47 11.57
N ARG A 210 5.46 -18.78 11.31
CA ARG A 210 4.33 -18.65 12.25
C ARG A 210 3.10 -19.45 11.82
N LYS A 211 2.89 -19.65 10.51
CA LYS A 211 1.80 -20.50 9.99
C LYS A 211 2.32 -21.91 9.68
N PRO A 212 1.56 -22.97 10.00
CA PRO A 212 1.84 -24.32 9.54
C PRO A 212 1.80 -24.42 8.01
N TYR A 213 2.61 -25.26 7.42
CA TYR A 213 2.64 -25.52 5.97
C TYR A 213 1.26 -25.93 5.43
N ASP A 214 0.60 -26.88 6.09
CA ASP A 214 -0.71 -27.38 5.67
C ASP A 214 -1.80 -26.29 5.68
N ASP A 215 -1.72 -25.34 6.60
CA ASP A 215 -2.62 -24.19 6.65
C ASP A 215 -2.41 -23.27 5.43
N VAL A 216 -1.15 -23.03 5.05
CA VAL A 216 -0.82 -22.24 3.85
C VAL A 216 -1.32 -22.94 2.59
N VAL A 217 -1.09 -24.24 2.45
CA VAL A 217 -1.59 -25.01 1.30
C VAL A 217 -3.12 -24.99 1.21
N ALA A 218 -3.80 -25.23 2.33
CA ALA A 218 -5.26 -25.30 2.34
C ALA A 218 -5.96 -23.99 2.01
N ASN A 219 -5.43 -22.86 2.52
CA ASN A 219 -6.14 -21.59 2.50
C ASN A 219 -5.63 -20.62 1.43
N TYR A 220 -4.39 -20.79 0.91
CA TYR A 220 -3.77 -19.80 0.04
C TYR A 220 -3.32 -20.33 -1.33
N THR A 221 -3.43 -21.65 -1.60
CA THR A 221 -3.08 -22.16 -2.94
C THR A 221 -4.27 -22.10 -3.92
N PRO A 222 -4.03 -21.78 -5.21
CA PRO A 222 -2.75 -21.37 -5.78
C PRO A 222 -2.29 -20.02 -5.19
N ILE A 223 -0.99 -19.90 -4.91
CA ILE A 223 -0.42 -18.66 -4.38
C ILE A 223 -0.65 -17.52 -5.40
N PRO A 224 -1.27 -16.40 -5.01
CA PRO A 224 -1.60 -15.34 -5.96
C PRO A 224 -0.35 -14.56 -6.40
N LYS A 225 -0.36 -14.09 -7.66
CA LYS A 225 0.58 -13.09 -8.17
C LYS A 225 -0.08 -11.72 -8.12
N ASN A 226 0.36 -10.88 -7.20
CA ASN A 226 -0.13 -9.50 -7.11
C ASN A 226 0.47 -8.64 -8.21
N THR A 227 -0.21 -7.54 -8.55
CA THR A 227 0.27 -6.57 -9.54
C THR A 227 0.52 -5.22 -8.88
N VAL A 228 1.73 -4.71 -9.02
CA VAL A 228 2.11 -3.35 -8.61
C VAL A 228 2.59 -2.61 -9.84
N ARG A 229 1.86 -1.56 -10.24
CA ARG A 229 2.17 -0.84 -11.48
C ARG A 229 1.96 0.66 -11.37
N PHE A 230 2.83 1.42 -12.05
CA PHE A 230 2.81 2.88 -12.04
C PHE A 230 2.86 3.48 -10.63
N CYS A 231 3.48 2.76 -9.69
CA CYS A 231 3.56 3.15 -8.30
C CYS A 231 4.89 3.85 -7.99
N LEU A 232 4.87 4.71 -6.97
CA LEU A 232 6.01 5.50 -6.51
C LEU A 232 6.35 5.18 -5.06
N ALA A 233 7.58 4.75 -4.79
CA ALA A 233 8.09 4.48 -3.45
C ALA A 233 9.27 5.42 -3.12
N VAL A 234 9.14 6.29 -2.10
CA VAL A 234 10.15 7.30 -1.78
C VAL A 234 10.53 7.29 -0.31
N GLY A 235 11.81 7.17 -0.03
CA GLY A 235 12.38 7.43 1.30
C GLY A 235 11.88 6.53 2.43
N ASN A 236 11.18 5.43 2.12
CA ASN A 236 10.70 4.50 3.14
C ASN A 236 11.88 3.90 3.92
N LYS A 237 11.63 3.53 5.17
CA LYS A 237 12.68 3.08 6.10
C LYS A 237 13.35 1.80 5.62
N GLN A 238 12.61 0.88 5.01
CA GLN A 238 13.10 -0.40 4.48
C GLN A 238 12.93 -0.48 2.95
N GLY A 239 12.28 -1.52 2.44
CA GLY A 239 12.08 -1.71 1.01
C GLY A 239 11.12 -0.69 0.40
N GLY A 240 11.44 -0.13 -0.76
CA GLY A 240 10.48 0.60 -1.57
C GLY A 240 9.41 -0.35 -2.09
N PHE A 241 9.85 -1.37 -2.81
CA PHE A 241 9.05 -2.50 -3.28
C PHE A 241 9.63 -3.79 -2.71
N TYR A 242 8.86 -4.50 -1.90
CA TYR A 242 9.30 -5.66 -1.15
C TYR A 242 8.40 -6.87 -1.38
N ALA A 243 8.98 -8.00 -1.79
CA ALA A 243 8.22 -9.24 -2.03
C ALA A 243 7.84 -9.98 -0.74
N ASN A 244 8.44 -9.66 0.38
CA ASN A 244 8.07 -10.12 1.72
C ASN A 244 8.00 -11.64 1.89
N HIS A 245 9.05 -12.36 1.55
CA HIS A 245 9.10 -13.83 1.69
C HIS A 245 7.94 -14.56 0.96
N HIS A 246 7.51 -14.01 -0.19
CA HIS A 246 6.39 -14.58 -0.94
C HIS A 246 6.71 -15.99 -1.44
N LEU A 247 5.70 -16.79 -1.72
CA LEU A 247 5.81 -18.17 -2.20
C LEU A 247 5.51 -18.30 -3.70
N GLU A 248 5.52 -17.19 -4.40
CA GLU A 248 5.34 -17.04 -5.85
C GLU A 248 5.99 -15.71 -6.28
N GLY A 249 6.13 -15.43 -7.57
CA GLY A 249 6.49 -14.11 -8.06
C GLY A 249 5.31 -13.14 -8.07
N ASN A 250 5.59 -11.86 -8.21
CA ASN A 250 4.61 -10.80 -8.45
C ASN A 250 4.93 -10.04 -9.73
N TYR A 251 3.98 -9.26 -10.24
CA TYR A 251 4.15 -8.35 -11.38
C TYR A 251 4.53 -6.95 -10.88
N TRP A 252 5.68 -6.44 -11.33
CA TRP A 252 6.22 -5.14 -10.99
C TRP A 252 6.46 -4.35 -12.28
N HIS A 253 5.52 -3.50 -12.65
CA HIS A 253 5.50 -2.84 -13.95
C HIS A 253 5.52 -1.33 -13.83
N ASN A 254 6.42 -0.66 -14.55
CA ASN A 254 6.47 0.80 -14.62
C ASN A 254 6.46 1.49 -13.24
N ASN A 255 7.19 0.97 -12.26
CA ASN A 255 7.28 1.58 -10.93
C ASN A 255 8.53 2.45 -10.81
N THR A 256 8.48 3.45 -9.94
CA THR A 256 9.63 4.30 -9.59
C THR A 256 9.95 4.18 -8.10
N ALA A 257 11.22 3.92 -7.78
CA ALA A 257 11.73 3.86 -6.41
C ALA A 257 12.86 4.87 -6.20
N TYR A 258 12.79 5.66 -5.13
CA TYR A 258 13.76 6.71 -4.84
C TYR A 258 14.09 6.79 -3.35
N LYS A 259 15.38 6.76 -3.01
CA LYS A 259 15.90 6.94 -1.64
C LYS A 259 15.33 5.99 -0.57
N ASN A 260 14.72 4.86 -0.92
CA ASN A 260 14.41 3.84 0.07
C ASN A 260 15.70 3.19 0.60
N ARG A 261 15.65 2.44 1.70
CA ARG A 261 16.84 1.67 2.13
C ARG A 261 17.27 0.73 1.00
N VAL A 262 16.32 -0.06 0.49
CA VAL A 262 16.44 -0.87 -0.72
C VAL A 262 15.33 -0.47 -1.67
N ASN A 263 15.62 -0.13 -2.92
CA ASN A 263 14.57 0.28 -3.83
C ASN A 263 13.69 -0.91 -4.26
N TYR A 264 14.29 -2.05 -4.61
CA TYR A 264 13.58 -3.28 -4.98
C TYR A 264 14.18 -4.47 -4.22
N ASP A 265 13.44 -5.03 -3.28
CA ASP A 265 13.82 -6.22 -2.50
C ASP A 265 12.88 -7.38 -2.85
N MET A 266 13.39 -8.33 -3.63
CA MET A 266 12.60 -9.42 -4.20
C MET A 266 12.72 -10.71 -3.38
N LEU A 267 12.87 -10.60 -2.07
CA LEU A 267 13.04 -11.75 -1.17
C LEU A 267 11.82 -12.67 -1.17
N ASN A 268 12.01 -13.92 -1.56
CA ASN A 268 11.01 -14.98 -1.47
C ASN A 268 11.36 -16.00 -0.38
N CYS A 269 10.45 -16.94 -0.09
CA CYS A 269 10.80 -18.25 0.42
C CYS A 269 11.28 -19.14 -0.72
N LEU A 270 12.12 -20.15 -0.40
CA LEU A 270 12.77 -21.01 -1.40
C LEU A 270 11.76 -21.77 -2.28
N ALA A 271 10.75 -22.37 -1.67
CA ALA A 271 9.70 -23.09 -2.39
C ALA A 271 8.49 -23.38 -1.48
N LEU A 272 7.33 -23.64 -2.11
CA LEU A 272 6.15 -24.13 -1.40
C LEU A 272 6.21 -25.63 -1.20
N ASN A 273 6.98 -26.07 -0.22
CA ASN A 273 7.03 -27.45 0.26
C ASN A 273 7.30 -27.48 1.77
N PRO A 274 7.08 -28.59 2.48
CA PRO A 274 7.17 -28.64 3.95
C PRO A 274 8.53 -28.22 4.54
N ILE A 275 9.60 -28.31 3.74
CA ILE A 275 10.98 -28.01 4.20
C ILE A 275 11.32 -26.54 3.97
N ASP A 276 10.98 -26.02 2.80
CA ASP A 276 11.52 -24.75 2.30
C ASP A 276 10.57 -23.56 2.43
N PHE A 277 9.27 -23.78 2.73
CA PHE A 277 8.28 -22.69 2.73
C PHE A 277 8.55 -21.60 3.77
N GLY A 278 9.32 -21.88 4.79
CA GLY A 278 9.77 -20.94 5.83
C GLY A 278 11.21 -20.47 5.69
N THR A 279 11.93 -20.91 4.65
CA THR A 279 13.34 -20.59 4.42
C THR A 279 13.48 -19.50 3.37
N ASP A 280 14.22 -18.44 3.70
CA ASP A 280 14.49 -17.34 2.78
C ASP A 280 15.33 -17.77 1.60
N GLY A 281 14.99 -17.25 0.43
CA GLY A 281 15.74 -17.42 -0.79
C GLY A 281 15.59 -16.25 -1.75
N PRO A 282 16.48 -16.16 -2.76
CA PRO A 282 16.36 -15.16 -3.79
C PRO A 282 15.00 -15.28 -4.51
N GLY A 283 14.38 -14.14 -4.80
CA GLY A 283 13.10 -14.05 -5.50
C GLY A 283 13.11 -14.78 -6.83
N TRP A 284 12.07 -15.51 -7.08
CA TRP A 284 11.85 -16.27 -8.30
C TRP A 284 10.45 -16.02 -8.87
N ASN A 285 10.29 -16.26 -10.16
CA ASN A 285 9.03 -16.14 -10.87
C ASN A 285 8.41 -14.71 -10.89
N HIS A 286 9.19 -13.72 -10.48
CA HIS A 286 8.80 -12.32 -10.64
C HIS A 286 8.88 -11.87 -12.09
N GLU A 287 8.01 -10.91 -12.45
CA GLU A 287 8.09 -10.17 -13.70
C GLU A 287 8.33 -8.69 -13.38
N LEU A 288 9.53 -8.20 -13.68
CA LEU A 288 9.91 -6.80 -13.52
C LEU A 288 10.09 -6.18 -14.92
N VAL A 289 9.27 -5.17 -15.25
CA VAL A 289 9.28 -4.53 -16.56
C VAL A 289 9.19 -3.01 -16.42
N ASN A 290 10.05 -2.29 -17.14
CA ASN A 290 10.07 -0.83 -17.21
C ASN A 290 10.21 -0.11 -15.85
N ASN A 291 10.78 -0.76 -14.84
CA ASN A 291 10.95 -0.13 -13.55
C ASN A 291 12.14 0.82 -13.52
N LEU A 292 12.02 1.87 -12.73
CA LEU A 292 13.04 2.90 -12.49
C LEU A 292 13.43 2.94 -11.01
N GLY A 293 14.71 3.06 -10.72
CA GLY A 293 15.25 3.25 -9.38
C GLY A 293 16.38 4.27 -9.38
N PHE A 294 16.45 5.05 -8.30
CA PHE A 294 17.51 6.05 -8.13
C PHE A 294 17.84 6.30 -6.66
N ALA A 295 19.11 6.41 -6.37
CA ALA A 295 19.66 6.85 -5.08
C ALA A 295 19.19 6.02 -3.87
N ALA A 296 19.05 4.70 -4.01
CA ALA A 296 18.81 3.83 -2.84
C ALA A 296 19.90 4.04 -1.78
N LYS A 297 19.51 4.00 -0.51
CA LYS A 297 20.45 4.22 0.61
C LYS A 297 21.46 3.08 0.77
N VAL A 298 21.07 1.84 0.41
CA VAL A 298 21.90 0.64 0.54
C VAL A 298 22.03 -0.08 -0.81
N ARG A 299 20.92 -0.48 -1.43
CA ARG A 299 20.92 -1.23 -2.69
C ARG A 299 19.73 -0.85 -3.56
N GLU A 300 19.98 -0.78 -4.87
CA GLU A 300 18.91 -0.54 -5.87
C GLU A 300 18.06 -1.79 -6.07
N LEU A 301 18.67 -2.96 -6.10
CA LEU A 301 18.02 -4.26 -6.28
C LEU A 301 18.74 -5.29 -5.43
N GLU A 302 18.00 -6.10 -4.65
CA GLU A 302 18.57 -7.22 -3.93
C GLU A 302 17.61 -8.43 -3.86
N ASN A 303 18.14 -9.56 -3.40
CA ASN A 303 17.41 -10.80 -3.13
C ASN A 303 16.62 -11.32 -4.34
N ILE A 304 17.19 -11.36 -5.55
CA ILE A 304 16.56 -11.85 -6.77
C ILE A 304 17.42 -12.90 -7.47
N ASP A 305 16.80 -13.98 -7.90
CA ASP A 305 17.38 -14.90 -8.89
C ASP A 305 16.97 -14.47 -10.30
N LYS A 306 17.86 -13.70 -10.94
CA LYS A 306 17.62 -13.17 -12.28
C LYS A 306 17.36 -14.25 -13.34
N SER A 307 17.89 -15.45 -13.15
CA SER A 307 17.71 -16.56 -14.10
C SER A 307 16.32 -17.18 -14.04
N ARG A 308 15.60 -16.97 -12.94
CA ARG A 308 14.25 -17.49 -12.68
C ARG A 308 13.17 -16.41 -12.71
N CYS A 309 13.50 -15.18 -13.14
CA CYS A 309 12.58 -14.05 -13.26
C CYS A 309 12.52 -13.54 -14.71
N ILE A 310 11.43 -12.88 -15.06
CA ILE A 310 11.32 -12.13 -16.31
C ILE A 310 11.76 -10.69 -16.03
N LEU A 311 12.84 -10.27 -16.68
CA LEU A 311 13.39 -8.93 -16.55
C LEU A 311 13.42 -8.27 -17.93
N LYS A 312 12.73 -7.13 -18.11
CA LYS A 312 12.69 -6.41 -19.39
C LYS A 312 12.77 -4.91 -19.18
N ASN A 313 13.75 -4.29 -19.77
CA ASN A 313 13.87 -2.83 -19.85
C ASN A 313 13.75 -2.12 -18.49
N ASN A 314 14.27 -2.72 -17.40
CA ASN A 314 14.40 -2.00 -16.14
C ASN A 314 15.72 -1.22 -16.11
N TYR A 315 15.81 -0.17 -15.32
CA TYR A 315 17.03 0.64 -15.19
C TYR A 315 18.28 -0.20 -14.84
N PHE A 316 18.13 -1.33 -14.16
CA PHE A 316 19.21 -2.25 -13.82
C PHE A 316 19.52 -3.31 -14.90
N ASP A 317 18.70 -3.40 -15.96
CA ASP A 317 18.91 -4.30 -17.12
C ASP A 317 19.53 -3.54 -18.31
N LEU A 318 19.33 -2.24 -18.38
CA LEU A 318 19.80 -1.39 -19.46
C LEU A 318 21.24 -0.96 -19.20
N ASN A 319 22.02 -0.79 -20.28
CA ASN A 319 23.35 -0.22 -20.19
C ASN A 319 23.27 1.33 -20.08
N THR A 320 22.59 1.81 -19.06
CA THR A 320 22.45 3.25 -18.77
C THR A 320 22.58 3.50 -17.28
N THR A 321 23.08 4.68 -16.93
CA THR A 321 23.20 5.13 -15.54
C THR A 321 22.14 6.20 -15.30
N VAL A 322 21.32 6.00 -14.28
CA VAL A 322 20.36 7.01 -13.82
C VAL A 322 21.08 8.03 -12.95
N THR A 323 20.87 9.30 -13.23
CA THR A 323 21.50 10.42 -12.52
C THR A 323 20.48 11.49 -12.15
N SER A 324 20.84 12.43 -11.30
CA SER A 324 19.96 13.54 -10.93
C SER A 324 19.55 14.42 -12.13
N SER A 325 20.36 14.47 -13.20
CA SER A 325 20.05 15.23 -14.41
C SER A 325 18.94 14.62 -15.27
N ASP A 326 18.58 13.36 -15.02
CA ASP A 326 17.45 12.73 -15.69
C ASP A 326 16.09 13.29 -15.22
N PHE A 327 16.05 14.00 -14.08
CA PHE A 327 14.83 14.43 -13.43
C PHE A 327 14.67 15.94 -13.42
N VAL A 328 13.44 16.42 -13.68
CA VAL A 328 13.07 17.84 -13.62
C VAL A 328 13.17 18.36 -12.20
N SER A 329 12.74 17.58 -11.22
CA SER A 329 12.81 17.94 -9.81
C SER A 329 13.02 16.71 -8.92
N LEU A 330 13.84 16.89 -7.90
CA LEU A 330 14.02 15.94 -6.78
C LEU A 330 13.53 16.54 -5.46
N ASP A 331 12.69 17.58 -5.52
CA ASP A 331 12.09 18.23 -4.35
C ASP A 331 10.97 17.35 -3.75
N GLU A 332 11.31 16.65 -2.69
CA GLU A 332 10.41 15.70 -2.00
C GLU A 332 9.21 16.39 -1.32
N THR A 333 9.23 17.72 -1.11
CA THR A 333 8.07 18.45 -0.56
C THR A 333 6.84 18.37 -1.47
N LEU A 334 7.05 18.12 -2.76
CA LEU A 334 6.00 17.94 -3.75
C LEU A 334 5.16 16.67 -3.58
N LEU A 335 5.62 15.70 -2.79
CA LEU A 335 4.88 14.45 -2.49
C LEU A 335 3.57 14.71 -1.72
N THR A 336 3.57 15.72 -0.86
CA THR A 336 2.39 16.11 -0.07
C THR A 336 1.56 17.23 -0.71
N ALA A 337 1.87 17.62 -1.96
CA ALA A 337 1.08 18.61 -2.68
C ALA A 337 -0.41 18.24 -2.70
N PRO A 338 -1.31 19.25 -2.75
CA PRO A 338 -2.75 19.01 -2.85
C PRO A 338 -3.11 18.11 -4.04
N ARG A 339 -4.09 17.25 -3.86
CA ARG A 339 -4.68 16.49 -4.97
C ARG A 339 -5.29 17.42 -6.01
N GLN A 340 -5.43 16.95 -7.24
CA GLN A 340 -6.14 17.65 -8.29
C GLN A 340 -7.64 17.75 -7.94
N ALA A 341 -8.38 18.61 -8.62
CA ALA A 341 -9.79 18.89 -8.32
C ALA A 341 -10.70 17.65 -8.46
N ASP A 342 -10.32 16.69 -9.31
CA ASP A 342 -11.01 15.41 -9.48
C ASP A 342 -10.61 14.35 -8.42
N GLY A 343 -9.74 14.71 -7.49
CA GLY A 343 -9.22 13.82 -6.45
C GLY A 343 -8.01 13.00 -6.88
N SER A 344 -7.56 13.05 -8.13
CA SER A 344 -6.38 12.34 -8.60
C SER A 344 -5.09 12.85 -7.94
N LEU A 345 -4.01 12.09 -8.11
CA LEU A 345 -2.69 12.44 -7.58
C LEU A 345 -2.22 13.82 -8.05
N PRO A 346 -1.39 14.52 -7.25
CA PRO A 346 -0.86 15.81 -7.63
C PRO A 346 -0.08 15.74 -8.95
N ASN A 347 -0.32 16.66 -9.85
CA ASN A 347 0.49 16.82 -11.05
C ASN A 347 1.70 17.71 -10.76
N THR A 348 2.77 17.11 -10.25
CA THR A 348 4.01 17.78 -9.87
C THR A 348 5.13 17.46 -10.85
N HIS A 349 6.28 18.15 -10.71
CA HIS A 349 7.48 17.88 -11.49
C HIS A 349 8.42 16.85 -10.83
N PHE A 350 8.08 16.37 -9.63
CA PHE A 350 8.91 15.43 -8.88
C PHE A 350 9.10 14.13 -9.66
N LEU A 351 10.38 13.76 -9.85
CA LEU A 351 10.81 12.56 -10.59
C LEU A 351 10.26 12.42 -12.03
N LYS A 352 9.73 13.49 -12.62
CA LYS A 352 9.45 13.51 -14.06
C LYS A 352 10.75 13.64 -14.84
N LEU A 353 10.81 12.97 -15.99
CA LEU A 353 12.01 12.95 -16.82
C LEU A 353 12.23 14.30 -17.53
N THR A 354 13.50 14.71 -17.65
CA THR A 354 13.90 15.85 -18.49
C THR A 354 13.91 15.43 -19.96
N ALA A 355 13.73 16.38 -20.89
CA ALA A 355 13.75 16.11 -22.33
C ALA A 355 15.06 15.47 -22.85
N SER A 356 16.15 15.59 -22.11
CA SER A 356 17.46 15.01 -22.45
C SER A 356 17.68 13.62 -21.85
N SER A 357 16.74 13.11 -21.03
CA SER A 357 16.89 11.81 -20.37
C SER A 357 16.85 10.66 -21.36
N LYS A 358 17.81 9.75 -21.22
CA LYS A 358 17.85 8.48 -21.99
C LYS A 358 16.84 7.44 -21.51
N LEU A 359 16.10 7.74 -20.45
CA LEU A 359 15.06 6.88 -19.89
C LEU A 359 13.73 7.05 -20.64
N ILE A 360 13.60 8.11 -21.45
CA ILE A 360 12.46 8.34 -22.35
C ILE A 360 12.48 7.28 -23.48
N ASN A 361 11.34 6.68 -23.76
CA ASN A 361 11.17 5.61 -24.75
C ASN A 361 12.09 4.39 -24.52
N ALA A 362 12.63 4.21 -23.33
CA ALA A 362 13.54 3.11 -23.01
C ALA A 362 12.82 1.83 -22.57
N GLY A 363 11.52 1.92 -22.31
CA GLY A 363 10.67 0.80 -21.93
C GLY A 363 10.25 -0.08 -23.11
N THR A 364 9.51 -1.14 -22.78
CA THR A 364 8.87 -2.03 -23.76
C THR A 364 7.36 -2.00 -23.58
N ASP A 365 6.62 -2.05 -24.69
CA ASP A 365 5.15 -2.08 -24.66
C ASP A 365 4.67 -3.40 -24.04
N ILE A 366 3.86 -3.27 -22.98
CA ILE A 366 3.18 -4.37 -22.28
C ILE A 366 1.67 -4.17 -22.20
N GLY A 367 1.13 -3.38 -23.15
CA GLY A 367 -0.32 -3.18 -23.33
C GLY A 367 -0.91 -2.03 -22.51
N PHE A 368 -0.08 -1.14 -21.94
CA PHE A 368 -0.55 0.09 -21.30
C PHE A 368 -0.34 1.30 -22.21
N PRO A 369 -1.18 2.34 -22.09
CA PRO A 369 -0.99 3.57 -22.85
C PRO A 369 0.35 4.25 -22.55
N PHE A 370 1.01 4.73 -23.58
CA PHE A 370 2.20 5.57 -23.53
C PHE A 370 2.12 6.71 -24.56
N LYS A 371 3.00 7.71 -24.49
CA LYS A 371 2.81 8.95 -25.25
C LYS A 371 3.57 9.02 -26.58
N GLU A 372 4.75 8.44 -26.64
CA GLU A 372 5.63 8.59 -27.82
C GLU A 372 5.84 7.27 -28.58
N LYS A 373 7.09 6.84 -28.75
CA LYS A 373 7.46 5.66 -29.54
C LYS A 373 7.43 4.37 -28.74
N ALA A 374 7.68 4.46 -27.45
CA ALA A 374 7.69 3.36 -26.50
C ALA A 374 7.42 3.93 -25.11
N PRO A 375 7.04 3.09 -24.11
CA PRO A 375 6.92 3.55 -22.72
C PRO A 375 8.23 4.10 -22.18
N ASP A 376 8.14 5.05 -21.28
CA ASP A 376 9.27 5.51 -20.50
C ASP A 376 9.58 4.56 -19.34
N LEU A 377 10.75 4.70 -18.73
CA LEU A 377 11.02 3.97 -17.49
C LEU A 377 10.35 4.66 -16.29
N GLY A 378 9.75 3.85 -15.45
CA GLY A 378 9.12 4.32 -14.21
C GLY A 378 7.63 4.63 -14.34
N CYS A 379 7.11 5.32 -13.31
CA CYS A 379 5.68 5.54 -13.17
C CYS A 379 5.14 6.80 -13.87
N PHE A 380 6.00 7.60 -14.48
CA PHE A 380 5.61 8.83 -15.17
C PHE A 380 6.07 8.82 -16.61
N GLU A 381 5.16 9.11 -17.52
CA GLU A 381 5.47 9.34 -18.93
C GLU A 381 5.91 10.80 -19.15
N PHE A 382 6.93 10.99 -19.97
CA PHE A 382 7.36 12.32 -20.43
C PHE A 382 6.21 13.02 -21.18
N ASP A 383 5.95 14.26 -20.84
CA ASP A 383 4.81 15.00 -21.37
C ASP A 383 5.18 16.05 -22.44
N GLY A 384 6.44 16.08 -22.85
CA GLY A 384 6.96 17.00 -23.88
C GLY A 384 7.14 18.44 -23.40
N LYS A 385 7.03 18.72 -22.08
CA LYS A 385 7.00 20.09 -21.55
C LYS A 385 8.25 20.51 -20.78
N HIS A 386 9.23 19.65 -20.53
CA HIS A 386 10.37 19.93 -19.63
C HIS A 386 11.72 19.50 -20.20
#